data_c96bbdc36937117a088bf0a3099de09b
#
_entry.id   c96bbdc36937117a088bf0a3099de09b
#
_cell.length_a   1.000
_cell.length_b   1.000
_cell.length_c   1.000
_cell.angle_alpha   90.00
_cell.angle_beta   90.00
_cell.angle_gamma   90.00
#
_symmetry.space_group_name_H-M   'P 1'
#
loop_
_entity.id
_entity.type
_entity.pdbx_description
1 polymer ?
#
loop_
_entity_poly.entity_id
_entity_poly.type
_entity_poly.pdbx_seq_one_letter_code
_entity_poly.pdbx_strand_id
1 'polypeptide(L)'
;MKGIVVYSKTGNTKMVAEEIAKKGSLPLHVVLPVNDDPQIKEPELKESPDITAYDHVILGSPVHGFMLANVMRVYIEKTDFTQKKVDLFITHFFPFAWMGGTHTLKQMKKLVEKKGGEVHLMIPINWKNKKREQDIKNLVEKYSS
;
A
#
# COMPACT_ATOMS: atom_id res chain seq x y z
N MET A 1 15.51 8.90 -4.79
CA MET A 1 15.40 7.46 -4.98
C MET A 1 14.01 6.98 -4.57
N LYS A 2 13.47 6.04 -5.28
CA LYS A 2 12.09 5.56 -5.08
C LYS A 2 12.10 4.16 -4.49
N GLY A 3 11.24 3.90 -3.53
CA GLY A 3 11.13 2.60 -2.89
C GLY A 3 9.68 2.17 -2.69
N ILE A 4 9.45 0.89 -2.51
CA ILE A 4 8.12 0.31 -2.31
C ILE A 4 8.05 -0.31 -0.93
N VAL A 5 6.97 -0.01 -0.20
CA VAL A 5 6.65 -0.64 1.08
C VAL A 5 5.25 -1.23 1.00
N VAL A 6 5.12 -2.50 1.35
CA VAL A 6 3.85 -3.20 1.21
C VAL A 6 3.58 -4.05 2.44
N TYR A 7 2.30 -4.13 2.82
CA TYR A 7 1.81 -5.18 3.70
C TYR A 7 0.90 -6.09 2.88
N SER A 8 1.03 -7.40 3.07
CA SER A 8 0.20 -8.37 2.34
C SER A 8 -0.02 -9.60 3.20
N LYS A 9 -1.28 -9.97 3.42
CA LYS A 9 -1.62 -11.17 4.17
C LYS A 9 -1.72 -12.39 3.28
N THR A 10 -2.44 -12.28 2.15
CA THR A 10 -2.69 -13.40 1.24
C THR A 10 -1.74 -13.47 0.06
N GLY A 11 -0.91 -12.45 -0.14
CA GLY A 11 0.04 -12.39 -1.24
C GLY A 11 -0.40 -11.56 -2.44
N ASN A 12 -1.66 -11.17 -2.54
CA ASN A 12 -2.15 -10.40 -3.69
C ASN A 12 -1.49 -9.02 -3.80
N THR A 13 -1.45 -8.29 -2.70
CA THR A 13 -0.82 -6.97 -2.67
C THR A 13 0.68 -7.08 -2.97
N LYS A 14 1.33 -8.09 -2.40
CA LYS A 14 2.76 -8.33 -2.61
C LYS A 14 3.06 -8.67 -4.06
N MET A 15 2.20 -9.44 -4.72
CA MET A 15 2.36 -9.78 -6.13
C MET A 15 2.39 -8.53 -7.01
N VAL A 16 1.46 -7.59 -6.77
CA VAL A 16 1.42 -6.32 -7.50
C VAL A 16 2.70 -5.53 -7.23
N ALA A 17 3.11 -5.44 -5.97
CA ALA A 17 4.33 -4.72 -5.58
C ALA A 17 5.57 -5.33 -6.23
N GLU A 18 5.66 -6.65 -6.32
CA GLU A 18 6.78 -7.34 -6.96
C GLU A 18 6.86 -7.00 -8.46
N GLU A 19 5.74 -6.89 -9.13
CA GLU A 19 5.72 -6.49 -10.55
C GLU A 19 6.17 -5.05 -10.74
N ILE A 20 5.76 -4.14 -9.86
CA ILE A 20 6.24 -2.76 -9.89
C ILE A 20 7.76 -2.72 -9.65
N ALA A 21 8.23 -3.46 -8.65
CA ALA A 21 9.63 -3.52 -8.30
C ALA A 21 10.49 -4.03 -9.45
N LYS A 22 10.03 -5.09 -10.10
CA LYS A 22 10.73 -5.70 -11.23
C LYS A 22 10.81 -4.74 -12.41
N LYS A 23 9.69 -4.14 -12.79
CA LYS A 23 9.66 -3.25 -13.96
C LYS A 23 10.47 -1.97 -13.75
N GLY A 24 10.40 -1.39 -12.56
CA GLY A 24 11.08 -0.14 -12.25
C GLY A 24 12.47 -0.31 -11.65
N SER A 25 12.91 -1.55 -11.41
CA SER A 25 14.15 -1.86 -10.69
C SER A 25 14.17 -1.14 -9.33
N LEU A 26 13.08 -1.26 -8.59
CA LEU A 26 12.89 -0.56 -7.32
C LEU A 26 13.05 -1.52 -6.13
N PRO A 27 13.64 -1.04 -5.02
CA PRO A 27 13.67 -1.85 -3.79
C PRO A 27 12.27 -2.06 -3.25
N LEU A 28 12.02 -3.27 -2.77
CA LEU A 28 10.73 -3.66 -2.18
C LEU A 28 10.95 -4.09 -0.74
N HIS A 29 10.17 -3.50 0.15
CA HIS A 29 10.19 -3.81 1.58
C HIS A 29 8.80 -4.25 2.03
N VAL A 30 8.75 -5.22 2.94
CA VAL A 30 7.50 -5.76 3.47
C VAL A 30 7.38 -5.40 4.94
N VAL A 31 6.20 -4.86 5.30
CA VAL A 31 5.86 -4.66 6.72
C VAL A 31 5.37 -5.99 7.28
N LEU A 32 5.96 -6.44 8.36
CA LEU A 32 5.59 -7.71 8.99
C LEU A 32 5.13 -7.48 10.42
N PRO A 33 3.93 -7.95 10.79
CA PRO A 33 3.50 -7.94 12.19
C PRO A 33 4.08 -9.14 12.94
N VAL A 34 4.19 -9.02 14.26
CA VAL A 34 4.54 -10.14 15.13
C VAL A 34 3.46 -11.22 15.07
N ASN A 35 2.19 -10.80 15.10
CA ASN A 35 1.04 -11.68 14.95
C ASN A 35 0.16 -11.14 13.83
N ASP A 36 -0.06 -11.95 12.79
CA ASP A 36 -0.79 -11.53 11.61
C ASP A 36 -2.29 -11.86 11.69
N ASP A 37 -2.91 -11.55 12.83
CA ASP A 37 -4.35 -11.64 13.01
C ASP A 37 -4.98 -10.28 12.66
N PRO A 38 -5.84 -10.21 11.62
CA PRO A 38 -6.44 -8.94 11.20
C PRO A 38 -7.33 -8.29 12.25
N GLN A 39 -7.76 -9.04 13.27
CA GLN A 39 -8.61 -8.51 14.34
C GLN A 39 -7.81 -7.73 15.39
N ILE A 40 -6.49 -7.86 15.43
CA ILE A 40 -5.65 -7.10 16.34
C ILE A 40 -5.64 -5.63 15.88
N LYS A 41 -6.16 -4.73 16.72
CA LYS A 41 -6.30 -3.32 16.36
C LYS A 41 -4.97 -2.56 16.36
N GLU A 42 -4.08 -2.87 17.28
CA GLU A 42 -2.78 -2.23 17.40
C GLU A 42 -1.66 -3.28 17.29
N PRO A 43 -1.44 -3.84 16.11
CA PRO A 43 -0.42 -4.89 15.94
C PRO A 43 0.98 -4.36 16.21
N GLU A 44 1.77 -5.18 16.88
CA GLU A 44 3.19 -4.94 17.03
C GLU A 44 3.89 -5.33 15.73
N LEU A 45 4.80 -4.48 15.25
CA LEU A 45 5.51 -4.75 13.99
C LEU A 45 6.84 -5.43 14.25
N LYS A 46 7.04 -6.57 13.58
CA LYS A 46 8.31 -7.30 13.58
C LYS A 46 9.29 -6.66 12.60
N GLU A 47 8.80 -6.29 11.42
CA GLU A 47 9.56 -5.57 10.41
C GLU A 47 8.84 -4.25 10.10
N SER A 48 9.55 -3.15 10.31
CA SER A 48 9.04 -1.81 10.05
C SER A 48 10.05 -1.10 9.15
N PRO A 49 9.90 -1.20 7.82
CA PRO A 49 10.92 -0.71 6.89
C PRO A 49 11.25 0.77 7.06
N ASP A 50 12.55 1.08 7.06
CA ASP A 50 13.05 2.44 7.11
C ASP A 50 13.02 3.04 5.70
N ILE A 51 12.39 4.19 5.55
CA ILE A 51 12.25 4.87 4.25
C ILE A 51 13.08 6.15 4.14
N THR A 52 14.00 6.37 5.06
CA THR A 52 14.81 7.61 5.06
C THR A 52 15.57 7.83 3.75
N ALA A 53 15.99 6.76 3.10
CA ALA A 53 16.75 6.83 1.85
C ALA A 53 15.91 7.24 0.64
N TYR A 54 14.58 7.27 0.77
CA TYR A 54 13.67 7.51 -0.36
C TYR A 54 13.02 8.88 -0.26
N ASP A 55 12.97 9.58 -1.39
CA ASP A 55 12.18 10.81 -1.53
C ASP A 55 10.82 10.55 -2.16
N HIS A 56 10.62 9.35 -2.70
CA HIS A 56 9.37 8.91 -3.30
C HIS A 56 9.08 7.47 -2.83
N VAL A 57 7.92 7.25 -2.24
CA VAL A 57 7.53 5.95 -1.68
C VAL A 57 6.21 5.50 -2.27
N ILE A 58 6.16 4.22 -2.65
CA ILE A 58 4.90 3.56 -3.04
C ILE A 58 4.46 2.71 -1.86
N LEU A 59 3.23 2.92 -1.38
CA LEU A 59 2.63 2.11 -0.31
C LEU A 59 1.52 1.24 -0.88
N GLY A 60 1.54 -0.04 -0.55
CA GLY A 60 0.50 -0.98 -0.95
C GLY A 60 -0.07 -1.74 0.24
N SER A 61 -1.39 -1.94 0.27
CA SER A 61 -2.07 -2.65 1.35
C SER A 61 -3.35 -3.32 0.87
N PRO A 62 -3.75 -4.44 1.48
CA PRO A 62 -5.09 -4.97 1.27
C PRO A 62 -6.11 -4.17 2.08
N VAL A 63 -7.38 -4.37 1.74
CA VAL A 63 -8.52 -3.89 2.53
C VAL A 63 -8.97 -5.03 3.43
N HIS A 64 -9.09 -4.76 4.72
CA HIS A 64 -9.63 -5.70 5.70
C HIS A 64 -10.92 -5.13 6.28
N GLY A 65 -12.04 -5.85 6.10
CA GLY A 65 -13.32 -5.43 6.66
C GLY A 65 -13.74 -4.01 6.23
N PHE A 66 -13.60 -3.67 4.96
CA PHE A 66 -13.93 -2.37 4.35
C PHE A 66 -13.00 -1.22 4.80
N MET A 67 -11.95 -1.51 5.53
CA MET A 67 -11.01 -0.50 6.04
C MET A 67 -9.57 -0.86 5.72
N LEU A 68 -8.69 0.11 5.90
CA LEU A 68 -7.26 -0.13 5.78
C LEU A 68 -6.82 -1.19 6.79
N ALA A 69 -5.99 -2.13 6.36
CA ALA A 69 -5.41 -3.14 7.24
C ALA A 69 -4.68 -2.48 8.42
N ASN A 70 -4.93 -2.97 9.63
CA ASN A 70 -4.34 -2.39 10.85
C ASN A 70 -2.81 -2.36 10.82
N VAL A 71 -2.18 -3.36 10.21
CA VAL A 71 -0.72 -3.41 10.08
C VAL A 71 -0.20 -2.20 9.30
N MET A 72 -0.82 -1.88 8.17
CA MET A 72 -0.41 -0.72 7.37
C MET A 72 -0.73 0.59 8.08
N ARG A 73 -1.89 0.68 8.73
CA ARG A 73 -2.25 1.88 9.49
C ARG A 73 -1.21 2.17 10.59
N VAL A 74 -0.85 1.17 11.36
CA VAL A 74 0.16 1.32 12.43
C VAL A 74 1.51 1.73 11.83
N TYR A 75 1.91 1.11 10.72
CA TYR A 75 3.15 1.46 10.04
C TYR A 75 3.17 2.94 9.64
N ILE A 76 2.11 3.42 9.01
CA ILE A 76 2.02 4.82 8.57
C ILE A 76 2.06 5.77 9.78
N GLU A 77 1.32 5.44 10.84
CA GLU A 77 1.25 6.27 12.05
C GLU A 77 2.61 6.42 12.74
N LYS A 78 3.50 5.43 12.58
CA LYS A 78 4.83 5.43 13.18
C LYS A 78 5.94 5.91 12.24
N THR A 79 5.59 6.31 11.02
CA THR A 79 6.57 6.65 9.99
C THR A 79 6.52 8.15 9.67
N ASP A 80 7.69 8.74 9.45
CA ASP A 80 7.81 10.13 9.02
C ASP A 80 7.87 10.18 7.49
N PHE A 81 6.90 10.87 6.88
CA PHE A 81 6.82 11.05 5.43
C PHE A 81 7.15 12.47 5.00
N THR A 82 7.73 13.29 5.89
CA THR A 82 8.06 14.68 5.58
C THR A 82 8.91 14.80 4.32
N GLN A 83 8.50 15.68 3.39
CA GLN A 83 9.16 15.95 2.12
C GLN A 83 9.21 14.74 1.18
N LYS A 84 8.31 13.78 1.34
CA LYS A 84 8.24 12.63 0.45
C LYS A 84 6.99 12.67 -0.41
N LYS A 85 7.16 12.30 -1.67
CA LYS A 85 6.03 11.98 -2.56
C LYS A 85 5.58 10.57 -2.26
N VAL A 86 4.28 10.34 -2.22
CA VAL A 86 3.73 9.03 -1.88
C VAL A 86 2.65 8.64 -2.89
N ASP A 87 2.80 7.48 -3.48
CA ASP A 87 1.78 6.86 -4.31
C ASP A 87 1.18 5.70 -3.54
N LEU A 88 -0.13 5.56 -3.60
CA LEU A 88 -0.87 4.56 -2.85
C LEU A 88 -1.56 3.58 -3.79
N PHE A 89 -1.58 2.30 -3.44
CA PHE A 89 -2.48 1.35 -4.07
C PHE A 89 -3.04 0.38 -3.03
N ILE A 90 -4.21 -0.16 -3.33
CA ILE A 90 -4.83 -1.18 -2.48
C ILE A 90 -5.36 -2.31 -3.37
N THR A 91 -5.47 -3.50 -2.78
CA THR A 91 -6.15 -4.63 -3.39
C THR A 91 -7.39 -4.95 -2.57
N HIS A 92 -8.50 -5.25 -3.24
CA HIS A 92 -9.76 -5.54 -2.58
C HIS A 92 -10.58 -6.55 -3.38
N PHE A 93 -11.56 -7.16 -2.71
CA PHE A 93 -12.43 -8.16 -3.33
C PHE A 93 -13.85 -7.67 -3.56
N PHE A 94 -14.18 -6.45 -3.17
CA PHE A 94 -15.55 -5.93 -3.31
C PHE A 94 -15.80 -5.51 -4.75
N PRO A 95 -17.05 -5.69 -5.27
CA PRO A 95 -17.34 -5.37 -6.66
C PRO A 95 -17.30 -3.88 -6.98
N PHE A 96 -17.46 -3.03 -5.97
CA PHE A 96 -17.48 -1.57 -6.15
C PHE A 96 -16.37 -0.91 -5.34
N ALA A 97 -15.64 0.02 -5.96
CA ALA A 97 -14.55 0.74 -5.31
C ALA A 97 -15.00 1.48 -4.04
N TRP A 98 -16.22 2.06 -4.06
CA TRP A 98 -16.75 2.82 -2.94
C TRP A 98 -17.04 1.95 -1.69
N MET A 99 -17.16 0.64 -1.85
CA MET A 99 -17.41 -0.28 -0.72
C MET A 99 -16.17 -0.52 0.14
N GLY A 100 -15.01 -0.12 -0.29
CA GLY A 100 -13.77 -0.32 0.48
C GLY A 100 -12.55 0.29 -0.20
N GLY A 101 -12.50 0.28 -1.54
CA GLY A 101 -11.36 0.75 -2.28
C GLY A 101 -11.12 2.25 -2.13
N THR A 102 -12.09 3.06 -2.52
CA THR A 102 -11.96 4.51 -2.46
C THR A 102 -11.86 5.01 -1.02
N HIS A 103 -12.67 4.44 -0.13
CA HIS A 103 -12.65 4.79 1.29
C HIS A 103 -11.29 4.50 1.91
N THR A 104 -10.74 3.33 1.64
CA THR A 104 -9.44 2.91 2.16
C THR A 104 -8.31 3.80 1.64
N LEU A 105 -8.33 4.14 0.36
CA LEU A 105 -7.33 5.06 -0.21
C LEU A 105 -7.39 6.44 0.43
N LYS A 106 -8.59 6.95 0.67
CA LYS A 106 -8.77 8.24 1.37
C LYS A 106 -8.26 8.16 2.82
N GLN A 107 -8.48 7.05 3.48
CA GLN A 107 -7.97 6.82 4.83
C GLN A 107 -6.42 6.83 4.84
N MET A 108 -5.81 6.10 3.91
CA MET A 108 -4.35 6.10 3.77
C MET A 108 -3.80 7.49 3.48
N LYS A 109 -4.44 8.21 2.56
CA LYS A 109 -4.03 9.57 2.21
C LYS A 109 -4.02 10.49 3.43
N LYS A 110 -5.09 10.45 4.22
CA LYS A 110 -5.19 11.26 5.45
C LYS A 110 -4.05 10.94 6.42
N LEU A 111 -3.76 9.67 6.62
CA LEU A 111 -2.71 9.23 7.54
C LEU A 111 -1.33 9.69 7.06
N VAL A 112 -1.04 9.50 5.76
CA VAL A 112 0.25 9.90 5.18
C VAL A 112 0.43 11.41 5.25
N GLU A 113 -0.60 12.17 4.90
CA GLU A 113 -0.54 13.63 4.94
C GLU A 113 -0.36 14.16 6.36
N LYS A 114 -1.00 13.51 7.33
CA LYS A 114 -0.81 13.83 8.75
C LYS A 114 0.64 13.62 9.19
N LYS A 115 1.35 12.72 8.53
CA LYS A 115 2.77 12.42 8.79
C LYS A 115 3.71 13.16 7.85
N GLY A 116 3.23 14.19 7.17
CA GLY A 116 4.02 15.11 6.37
C GLY A 116 4.18 14.76 4.89
N GLY A 117 3.61 13.65 4.42
CA GLY A 117 3.75 13.21 3.05
C GLY A 117 2.83 13.94 2.07
N GLU A 118 3.20 13.92 0.79
CA GLU A 118 2.40 14.47 -0.30
C GLU A 118 1.93 13.31 -1.18
N VAL A 119 0.62 13.02 -1.16
CA VAL A 119 0.04 11.91 -1.90
C VAL A 119 -0.28 12.33 -3.34
N HIS A 120 0.16 11.53 -4.31
CA HIS A 120 -0.05 11.77 -5.73
C HIS A 120 -1.01 10.75 -6.34
N LEU A 121 -0.55 9.55 -6.64
CA LEU A 121 -1.38 8.53 -7.27
C LEU A 121 -2.10 7.68 -6.22
N MET A 122 -3.35 7.33 -6.51
CA MET A 122 -4.17 6.45 -5.66
C MET A 122 -4.97 5.54 -6.57
N ILE A 123 -4.59 4.27 -6.66
CA ILE A 123 -5.26 3.32 -7.57
C ILE A 123 -5.68 2.06 -6.80
N PRO A 124 -6.98 1.71 -6.82
CA PRO A 124 -7.46 0.45 -6.26
C PRO A 124 -7.40 -0.65 -7.33
N ILE A 125 -7.10 -1.87 -6.90
CA ILE A 125 -7.19 -3.06 -7.75
C ILE A 125 -8.27 -3.97 -7.20
N ASN A 126 -9.34 -4.15 -7.96
CA ASN A 126 -10.39 -5.11 -7.63
C ASN A 126 -9.96 -6.50 -8.09
N TRP A 127 -9.70 -7.38 -7.12
CA TRP A 127 -9.17 -8.71 -7.42
C TRP A 127 -10.16 -9.60 -8.17
N LYS A 128 -11.45 -9.32 -8.05
CA LYS A 128 -12.52 -10.06 -8.76
C LYS A 128 -12.92 -9.47 -10.10
N ASN A 129 -12.30 -8.37 -10.51
CA ASN A 129 -12.60 -7.75 -11.81
C ASN A 129 -12.07 -8.65 -12.93
N LYS A 130 -12.87 -8.83 -13.97
CA LYS A 130 -12.46 -9.59 -15.15
C LYS A 130 -11.26 -8.96 -15.85
N LYS A 131 -11.09 -7.65 -15.72
CA LYS A 131 -9.97 -6.89 -16.28
C LYS A 131 -8.81 -6.72 -15.29
N ARG A 132 -8.78 -7.54 -14.23
CA ARG A 132 -7.75 -7.44 -13.19
C ARG A 132 -6.33 -7.37 -13.76
N GLU A 133 -5.99 -8.25 -14.66
CA GLU A 133 -4.65 -8.30 -15.23
C GLU A 133 -4.29 -7.03 -15.98
N GLN A 134 -5.23 -6.48 -16.73
CA GLN A 134 -5.02 -5.21 -17.43
C GLN A 134 -4.90 -4.05 -16.43
N ASP A 135 -5.72 -4.05 -15.38
CA ASP A 135 -5.65 -3.02 -14.35
C ASP A 135 -4.30 -3.05 -13.63
N ILE A 136 -3.80 -4.25 -13.31
CA ILE A 136 -2.48 -4.41 -12.69
C ILE A 136 -1.39 -3.91 -13.64
N LYS A 137 -1.45 -4.28 -14.90
CA LYS A 137 -0.48 -3.83 -15.91
C LYS A 137 -0.45 -2.32 -16.03
N ASN A 138 -1.62 -1.68 -16.07
CA ASN A 138 -1.71 -0.22 -16.16
C ASN A 138 -1.12 0.44 -14.91
N LEU A 139 -1.42 -0.10 -13.73
CA LEU A 139 -0.89 0.40 -12.48
C LEU A 139 0.64 0.28 -12.44
N VAL A 140 1.15 -0.89 -12.80
CA VAL A 140 2.60 -1.16 -12.83
C VAL A 140 3.32 -0.16 -13.74
N GLU A 141 2.78 0.13 -14.91
CA GLU A 141 3.36 1.11 -15.84
C GLU A 141 3.43 2.51 -15.21
N LYS A 142 2.35 2.93 -14.55
CA LYS A 142 2.29 4.26 -13.93
C LYS A 142 3.23 4.39 -12.73
N TYR A 143 3.29 3.36 -11.89
CA TYR A 143 4.04 3.42 -10.64
C TYR A 143 5.53 3.16 -10.82
N SER A 144 5.92 2.44 -11.86
CA SER A 144 7.32 2.11 -12.11
C SER A 144 8.09 3.16 -12.89
N SER A 145 7.38 4.16 -13.44
CA SER A 145 8.02 5.22 -14.25
C SER A 145 8.69 6.32 -13.41
#